data_0a3660be95705167539b8ad371b611df
#
_entry.id   0a3660be95705167539b8ad371b611df
#
_cell.length_a   1.000
_cell.length_b   1.000
_cell.length_c   1.000
_cell.angle_alpha   90.00
_cell.angle_beta   90.00
_cell.angle_gamma   90.00
#
_symmetry.space_group_name_H-M   'P 1'
#
loop_
_entity.id
_entity.type
_entity.pdbx_description
1 polymer ?
#
loop_
_entity_poly.entity_id
_entity_poly.type
_entity_poly.pdbx_seq_one_letter_code
_entity_poly.pdbx_strand_id
1 'polypeptide(L)'
;MDQKNIKKIVLAYSGGLDTSIIIPWLKEHYNNPEIIAVSGDVGQNDELEGLEEKAIKTGASKLYIADLTDEMVDEVIIPSLKMGASYEQYLLGTAFARPIIAKKLVEIAKAEGADAIAHGCTGKGNDQVRFELAIKRFAPDMPIIAPWREWDIKGRDEEIDYAEAHNVPLKISRETNYSKDKNLWHLSHEGLDLEDPANEPQYEKPGFLEMSVSPIAAPDKPTYVTIDFEKGVPVAGDGEKMKASDIIRKLNRLGGENGIGLLDIVENRLVGMKDRGVYETPGGTILYKAHQCLEMITIDKDTAHMKSKLAVDFADLIYNGKWFTPLREALSAFADKTQEHVTGTVKLKLYKGNIITSSITSPDSLYSEELVTFNESSYDQTNATGFINLWGLPDTVLALREQGKL
;
A
#
# COMPACT_ATOMS: atom_id res chain seq x y z
N MET A 1 -0.21 -10.86 33.05
CA MET A 1 1.24 -10.74 33.22
C MET A 1 1.51 -9.76 34.35
N ASP A 2 2.50 -10.00 35.17
CA ASP A 2 2.79 -9.06 36.28
C ASP A 2 3.48 -7.82 35.69
N GLN A 3 2.75 -6.72 35.55
CA GLN A 3 3.21 -5.43 34.99
C GLN A 3 4.48 -4.91 35.71
N LYS A 4 4.72 -5.37 36.94
CA LYS A 4 5.88 -4.97 37.78
C LYS A 4 7.22 -5.55 37.30
N ASN A 5 7.23 -6.53 36.42
CA ASN A 5 8.44 -7.20 35.96
C ASN A 5 8.98 -6.73 34.60
N ILE A 6 8.27 -5.81 33.93
CA ILE A 6 8.71 -5.23 32.65
C ILE A 6 9.70 -4.10 32.94
N LYS A 7 10.93 -4.25 32.47
CA LYS A 7 12.03 -3.28 32.68
C LYS A 7 12.42 -2.54 31.41
N LYS A 8 12.18 -3.12 30.26
CA LYS A 8 12.54 -2.55 28.95
C LYS A 8 11.44 -2.79 27.92
N ILE A 9 10.98 -1.73 27.27
CA ILE A 9 9.93 -1.75 26.26
C ILE A 9 10.45 -1.14 24.97
N VAL A 10 10.22 -1.82 23.85
CA VAL A 10 10.40 -1.25 22.50
C VAL A 10 9.06 -0.70 22.04
N LEU A 11 9.03 0.58 21.68
CA LEU A 11 7.83 1.31 21.25
C LEU A 11 7.89 1.62 19.75
N ALA A 12 6.87 1.24 19.00
CA ALA A 12 6.63 1.74 17.66
C ALA A 12 6.32 3.25 17.74
N TYR A 13 7.21 4.09 17.23
CA TYR A 13 7.20 5.53 17.45
C TYR A 13 7.17 6.30 16.12
N SER A 14 6.09 7.01 15.85
CA SER A 14 5.96 7.88 14.69
C SER A 14 6.26 9.36 14.99
N GLY A 15 6.33 9.73 16.25
CA GLY A 15 6.46 11.12 16.70
C GLY A 15 5.15 11.91 16.65
N GLY A 16 4.03 11.30 16.27
CA GLY A 16 2.69 11.87 16.38
C GLY A 16 2.26 12.04 17.86
N LEU A 17 1.09 12.66 18.06
CA LEU A 17 0.52 12.87 19.41
C LEU A 17 0.38 11.54 20.14
N ASP A 18 -0.36 10.60 19.56
CA ASP A 18 -0.69 9.30 20.13
C ASP A 18 0.55 8.54 20.62
N THR A 19 1.58 8.43 19.77
CA THR A 19 2.80 7.68 20.12
C THR A 19 3.68 8.43 21.11
N SER A 20 3.62 9.76 21.14
CA SER A 20 4.41 10.58 22.07
C SER A 20 3.88 10.48 23.50
N ILE A 21 2.56 10.53 23.70
CA ILE A 21 1.96 10.41 25.04
C ILE A 21 2.09 9.01 25.64
N ILE A 22 2.31 8.00 24.80
CA ILE A 22 2.54 6.62 25.27
C ILE A 22 3.83 6.50 26.09
N ILE A 23 4.86 7.28 25.80
CA ILE A 23 6.13 7.21 26.54
C ILE A 23 5.94 7.51 28.05
N PRO A 24 5.40 8.68 28.46
CA PRO A 24 5.15 8.95 29.88
C PRO A 24 4.12 7.97 30.46
N TRP A 25 3.08 7.59 29.71
CA TRP A 25 2.08 6.62 30.17
C TRP A 25 2.70 5.26 30.54
N LEU A 26 3.58 4.72 29.69
CA LEU A 26 4.30 3.48 29.97
C LEU A 26 5.16 3.59 31.22
N LYS A 27 5.83 4.72 31.43
CA LYS A 27 6.64 4.94 32.64
C LYS A 27 5.82 4.94 33.91
N GLU A 28 4.63 5.52 33.89
CA GLU A 28 3.73 5.57 35.04
C GLU A 28 3.13 4.20 35.37
N HIS A 29 2.76 3.42 34.34
CA HIS A 29 2.01 2.17 34.53
C HIS A 29 2.89 0.92 34.67
N TYR A 30 4.15 0.97 34.21
CA TYR A 30 5.06 -0.18 34.19
C TYR A 30 6.32 -0.01 35.04
N ASN A 31 6.21 0.76 36.16
CA ASN A 31 7.30 0.97 37.13
C ASN A 31 8.56 1.59 36.47
N ASN A 32 8.38 2.63 35.64
CA ASN A 32 9.42 3.42 34.98
C ASN A 32 10.42 2.58 34.16
N PRO A 33 9.96 1.78 33.18
CA PRO A 33 10.81 0.96 32.35
C PRO A 33 11.69 1.82 31.43
N GLU A 34 12.77 1.24 30.95
CA GLU A 34 13.54 1.80 29.83
C GLU A 34 12.70 1.73 28.55
N ILE A 35 12.49 2.89 27.89
CA ILE A 35 11.74 2.97 26.64
C ILE A 35 12.70 3.18 25.48
N ILE A 36 12.70 2.23 24.54
CA ILE A 36 13.42 2.33 23.27
C ILE A 36 12.42 2.61 22.17
N ALA A 37 12.47 3.82 21.63
CA ALA A 37 11.63 4.22 20.52
C ALA A 37 12.21 3.68 19.21
N VAL A 38 11.34 3.25 18.29
CA VAL A 38 11.73 2.78 16.96
C VAL A 38 10.80 3.36 15.92
N SER A 39 11.38 4.04 14.93
CA SER A 39 10.71 4.55 13.75
C SER A 39 11.24 3.83 12.51
N GLY A 40 10.33 3.37 11.64
CA GLY A 40 10.70 2.90 10.31
C GLY A 40 10.69 4.07 9.33
N ASP A 41 11.81 4.30 8.65
CA ASP A 41 11.83 5.14 7.45
C ASP A 41 11.33 4.33 6.27
N VAL A 42 10.12 4.64 5.83
CA VAL A 42 9.45 4.06 4.66
C VAL A 42 9.23 5.10 3.56
N GLY A 43 10.01 6.19 3.59
CA GLY A 43 9.98 7.28 2.63
C GLY A 43 9.04 8.44 3.00
N GLN A 44 8.73 8.63 4.28
CA GLN A 44 7.93 9.75 4.80
C GLN A 44 8.73 11.06 4.97
N ASN A 45 10.04 11.06 4.64
CA ASN A 45 10.93 12.22 4.57
C ASN A 45 10.88 13.17 5.79
N ASP A 46 10.20 14.32 5.63
CA ASP A 46 10.21 15.44 6.58
C ASP A 46 9.66 15.09 7.99
N GLU A 47 8.91 14.01 8.12
CA GLU A 47 8.39 13.55 9.41
C GLU A 47 9.47 13.00 10.35
N LEU A 48 10.65 12.66 9.82
CA LEU A 48 11.78 12.16 10.60
C LEU A 48 12.67 13.26 11.17
N GLU A 49 12.54 14.50 10.70
CA GLU A 49 13.36 15.62 11.19
C GLU A 49 13.04 15.98 12.66
N GLY A 50 14.08 15.99 13.51
CA GLY A 50 13.94 16.30 14.92
C GLY A 50 13.26 15.22 15.76
N LEU A 51 13.00 14.04 15.17
CA LEU A 51 12.29 12.94 15.84
C LEU A 51 13.07 12.40 17.04
N GLU A 52 14.39 12.29 16.96
CA GLU A 52 15.25 11.83 18.04
C GLU A 52 15.21 12.78 19.24
N GLU A 53 15.38 14.08 19.00
CA GLU A 53 15.31 15.09 20.06
C GLU A 53 13.94 15.07 20.76
N LYS A 54 12.86 14.91 19.98
CA LYS A 54 11.51 14.79 20.51
C LYS A 54 11.35 13.54 21.36
N ALA A 55 11.78 12.36 20.87
CA ALA A 55 11.67 11.10 21.60
C ALA A 55 12.40 11.15 22.96
N ILE A 56 13.64 11.65 22.96
CA ILE A 56 14.45 11.77 24.17
C ILE A 56 13.85 12.77 25.15
N LYS A 57 13.41 13.95 24.69
CA LYS A 57 12.72 14.94 25.53
C LYS A 57 11.42 14.41 26.14
N THR A 58 10.73 13.54 25.42
CA THR A 58 9.50 12.90 25.93
C THR A 58 9.78 11.80 26.95
N GLY A 59 11.03 11.31 27.03
CA GLY A 59 11.48 10.35 28.03
C GLY A 59 11.91 9.00 27.48
N ALA A 60 12.04 8.81 26.17
CA ALA A 60 12.70 7.64 25.60
C ALA A 60 14.19 7.66 25.95
N SER A 61 14.78 6.49 26.18
CA SER A 61 16.22 6.33 26.45
C SER A 61 17.04 6.37 25.15
N LYS A 62 16.42 5.97 24.03
CA LYS A 62 17.06 5.83 22.72
C LYS A 62 16.00 5.85 21.61
N LEU A 63 16.37 6.34 20.43
CA LEU A 63 15.61 6.19 19.20
C LEU A 63 16.42 5.41 18.16
N TYR A 64 15.79 4.44 17.52
CA TYR A 64 16.22 3.85 16.27
C TYR A 64 15.39 4.42 15.11
N ILE A 65 16.05 4.90 14.06
CA ILE A 65 15.43 5.18 12.76
C ILE A 65 15.99 4.15 11.77
N ALA A 66 15.15 3.21 11.34
CA ALA A 66 15.55 2.15 10.44
C ALA A 66 15.09 2.50 9.01
N ASP A 67 16.04 2.63 8.08
CA ASP A 67 15.71 2.76 6.65
C ASP A 67 15.17 1.42 6.14
N LEU A 68 13.89 1.42 5.80
CA LEU A 68 13.13 0.25 5.32
C LEU A 68 12.56 0.50 3.92
N THR A 69 12.94 1.58 3.27
CA THR A 69 12.35 2.03 2.00
C THR A 69 12.54 0.98 0.90
N ASP A 70 13.79 0.54 0.66
CA ASP A 70 14.06 -0.47 -0.36
C ASP A 70 13.47 -1.84 0.04
N GLU A 71 13.54 -2.24 1.34
CA GLU A 71 12.94 -3.50 1.82
C GLU A 71 11.42 -3.52 1.60
N MET A 72 10.71 -2.41 1.87
CA MET A 72 9.27 -2.30 1.61
C MET A 72 8.96 -2.44 0.11
N VAL A 73 9.76 -1.81 -0.74
CA VAL A 73 9.56 -1.88 -2.20
C VAL A 73 9.79 -3.30 -2.69
N ASP A 74 10.93 -3.89 -2.38
CA ASP A 74 11.36 -5.17 -2.95
C ASP A 74 10.56 -6.35 -2.36
N GLU A 75 10.32 -6.36 -1.04
CA GLU A 75 9.65 -7.48 -0.37
C GLU A 75 8.12 -7.39 -0.41
N VAL A 76 7.51 -6.18 -0.54
CA VAL A 76 6.05 -6.05 -0.45
C VAL A 76 5.42 -5.43 -1.70
N ILE A 77 5.92 -4.29 -2.16
CA ILE A 77 5.31 -3.56 -3.28
C ILE A 77 5.47 -4.34 -4.60
N ILE A 78 6.68 -4.83 -4.90
CA ILE A 78 6.93 -5.57 -6.15
C ILE A 78 6.12 -6.86 -6.23
N PRO A 79 6.06 -7.73 -5.21
CA PRO A 79 5.16 -8.89 -5.24
C PRO A 79 3.69 -8.53 -5.41
N SER A 80 3.25 -7.42 -4.80
CA SER A 80 1.87 -6.92 -4.94
C SER A 80 1.58 -6.39 -6.34
N LEU A 81 2.52 -5.69 -6.95
CA LEU A 81 2.46 -5.24 -8.35
C LEU A 81 2.36 -6.44 -9.30
N LYS A 82 3.24 -7.43 -9.14
CA LYS A 82 3.24 -8.66 -9.94
C LYS A 82 1.92 -9.42 -9.86
N MET A 83 1.29 -9.45 -8.69
CA MET A 83 -0.04 -10.03 -8.53
C MET A 83 -1.15 -9.12 -9.09
N GLY A 84 -0.93 -7.82 -9.17
CA GLY A 84 -1.94 -6.82 -9.49
C GLY A 84 -2.91 -6.57 -8.33
N ALA A 85 -2.42 -6.69 -7.09
CA ALA A 85 -3.24 -6.62 -5.90
C ALA A 85 -3.74 -5.21 -5.61
N SER A 86 -5.05 -5.05 -5.43
CA SER A 86 -5.67 -3.82 -4.90
C SER A 86 -6.89 -4.20 -4.05
N TYR A 87 -7.05 -3.55 -2.93
CA TYR A 87 -8.18 -3.78 -2.03
C TYR A 87 -9.25 -2.73 -2.28
N GLU A 88 -10.39 -3.12 -2.88
CA GLU A 88 -11.49 -2.19 -3.18
C GLU A 88 -11.03 -0.91 -3.93
N GLN A 89 -10.06 -1.03 -4.87
CA GLN A 89 -9.35 0.02 -5.61
C GLN A 89 -8.19 0.69 -4.83
N TYR A 90 -8.11 0.55 -3.52
CA TYR A 90 -7.01 1.04 -2.71
C TYR A 90 -5.72 0.26 -2.99
N LEU A 91 -4.62 0.97 -3.29
CA LEU A 91 -3.32 0.36 -3.60
C LEU A 91 -2.47 0.04 -2.35
N LEU A 92 -3.11 -0.14 -1.20
CA LEU A 92 -2.58 -0.80 0.00
C LEU A 92 -1.39 -0.09 0.70
N GLY A 93 -1.15 1.19 0.46
CA GLY A 93 0.08 1.86 0.90
C GLY A 93 0.36 1.77 2.41
N THR A 94 -0.63 2.01 3.28
CA THR A 94 -0.47 1.83 4.73
C THR A 94 -0.22 0.35 5.06
N ALA A 95 -0.95 -0.57 4.42
CA ALA A 95 -0.81 -2.00 4.67
C ALA A 95 0.54 -2.57 4.26
N PHE A 96 1.23 -1.96 3.29
CA PHE A 96 2.57 -2.35 2.84
C PHE A 96 3.64 -2.08 3.89
N ALA A 97 3.57 -0.94 4.57
CA ALA A 97 4.60 -0.52 5.52
C ALA A 97 4.55 -1.31 6.84
N ARG A 98 3.37 -1.62 7.35
CA ARG A 98 3.18 -2.16 8.70
C ARG A 98 3.88 -3.50 8.97
N PRO A 99 3.82 -4.52 8.10
CA PRO A 99 4.53 -5.79 8.33
C PRO A 99 6.05 -5.61 8.38
N ILE A 100 6.63 -4.76 7.54
CA ILE A 100 8.08 -4.51 7.51
C ILE A 100 8.54 -3.77 8.77
N ILE A 101 7.82 -2.73 9.17
CA ILE A 101 8.09 -2.01 10.43
C ILE A 101 7.97 -2.96 11.63
N ALA A 102 6.92 -3.78 11.70
CA ALA A 102 6.72 -4.71 12.80
C ALA A 102 7.80 -5.80 12.88
N LYS A 103 8.27 -6.31 11.76
CA LYS A 103 9.42 -7.23 11.69
C LYS A 103 10.66 -6.56 12.29
N LYS A 104 10.95 -5.31 11.92
CA LYS A 104 12.09 -4.54 12.44
C LYS A 104 11.96 -4.24 13.93
N LEU A 105 10.77 -3.94 14.43
CA LEU A 105 10.50 -3.79 15.86
C LEU A 105 10.89 -5.04 16.65
N VAL A 106 10.52 -6.23 16.16
CA VAL A 106 10.87 -7.50 16.79
C VAL A 106 12.39 -7.75 16.76
N GLU A 107 13.06 -7.46 15.64
CA GLU A 107 14.52 -7.58 15.52
C GLU A 107 15.23 -6.72 16.59
N ILE A 108 14.82 -5.45 16.70
CA ILE A 108 15.38 -4.51 17.68
C ILE A 108 15.04 -4.94 19.11
N ALA A 109 13.80 -5.36 19.37
CA ALA A 109 13.39 -5.84 20.69
C ALA A 109 14.22 -7.03 21.17
N LYS A 110 14.50 -7.98 20.28
CA LYS A 110 15.38 -9.12 20.58
C LYS A 110 16.84 -8.68 20.82
N ALA A 111 17.35 -7.78 19.98
CA ALA A 111 18.72 -7.28 20.11
C ALA A 111 18.95 -6.49 21.40
N GLU A 112 17.96 -5.71 21.83
CA GLU A 112 17.98 -4.92 23.04
C GLU A 112 17.62 -5.74 24.31
N GLY A 113 17.16 -6.97 24.15
CA GLY A 113 16.68 -7.79 25.27
C GLY A 113 15.44 -7.19 25.92
N ALA A 114 14.53 -6.65 25.14
CA ALA A 114 13.31 -6.04 25.63
C ALA A 114 12.32 -7.08 26.16
N ASP A 115 11.58 -6.70 27.20
CA ASP A 115 10.58 -7.54 27.84
C ASP A 115 9.21 -7.46 27.14
N ALA A 116 8.94 -6.37 26.40
CA ALA A 116 7.69 -6.15 25.69
C ALA A 116 7.85 -5.23 24.47
N ILE A 117 6.88 -5.28 23.57
CA ILE A 117 6.72 -4.32 22.45
C ILE A 117 5.43 -3.55 22.67
N ALA A 118 5.47 -2.22 22.49
CA ALA A 118 4.30 -1.35 22.55
C ALA A 118 4.02 -0.67 21.21
N HIS A 119 2.75 -0.36 20.94
CA HIS A 119 2.33 0.41 19.77
C HIS A 119 1.17 1.35 20.09
N GLY A 120 1.06 2.44 19.32
CA GLY A 120 0.03 3.47 19.48
C GLY A 120 -1.17 3.32 18.53
N CYS A 121 -1.43 2.13 17.98
CA CYS A 121 -2.57 1.92 17.09
C CYS A 121 -3.87 1.93 17.87
N THR A 122 -4.88 2.66 17.34
CA THR A 122 -6.22 2.72 17.93
C THR A 122 -6.96 1.40 17.81
N GLY A 123 -7.89 1.12 18.72
CA GLY A 123 -8.75 -0.07 18.69
C GLY A 123 -9.74 -0.10 17.51
N LYS A 124 -9.95 1.04 16.82
CA LYS A 124 -10.83 1.18 15.66
C LYS A 124 -10.11 1.00 14.31
N GLY A 125 -8.75 1.00 14.31
CA GLY A 125 -7.94 0.90 13.10
C GLY A 125 -7.49 -0.52 12.77
N ASN A 126 -7.15 -0.76 11.50
CA ASN A 126 -6.60 -2.04 11.03
C ASN A 126 -5.16 -2.25 11.49
N ASP A 127 -4.41 -1.18 11.73
CA ASP A 127 -2.96 -1.22 11.97
C ASP A 127 -2.58 -2.03 13.20
N GLN A 128 -3.39 -1.99 14.27
CA GLN A 128 -3.18 -2.84 15.44
C GLN A 128 -3.08 -4.32 15.05
N VAL A 129 -3.93 -4.78 14.13
CA VAL A 129 -3.93 -6.18 13.67
C VAL A 129 -2.67 -6.46 12.86
N ARG A 130 -2.29 -5.57 11.96
CA ARG A 130 -1.10 -5.68 11.10
C ARG A 130 0.19 -5.77 11.92
N PHE A 131 0.36 -4.89 12.91
CA PHE A 131 1.51 -4.93 13.83
C PHE A 131 1.52 -6.21 14.66
N GLU A 132 0.43 -6.53 15.34
CA GLU A 132 0.40 -7.64 16.29
C GLU A 132 0.55 -9.00 15.60
N LEU A 133 -0.05 -9.22 14.43
CA LEU A 133 0.13 -10.47 13.69
C LEU A 133 1.58 -10.68 13.24
N ALA A 134 2.26 -9.62 12.81
CA ALA A 134 3.68 -9.70 12.48
C ALA A 134 4.54 -9.94 13.74
N ILE A 135 4.28 -9.24 14.84
CA ILE A 135 4.97 -9.47 16.12
C ILE A 135 4.78 -10.93 16.57
N LYS A 136 3.55 -11.43 16.58
CA LYS A 136 3.24 -12.83 16.95
C LYS A 136 3.92 -13.86 16.05
N ARG A 137 4.10 -13.54 14.77
CA ARG A 137 4.80 -14.42 13.82
C ARG A 137 6.28 -14.60 14.16
N PHE A 138 6.95 -13.51 14.57
CA PHE A 138 8.40 -13.50 14.81
C PHE A 138 8.79 -13.62 16.27
N ALA A 139 7.89 -13.29 17.20
CA ALA A 139 8.09 -13.34 18.65
C ALA A 139 6.78 -13.72 19.35
N PRO A 140 6.32 -14.99 19.26
CA PRO A 140 5.01 -15.42 19.75
C PRO A 140 4.83 -15.23 21.26
N ASP A 141 5.92 -15.30 22.01
CA ASP A 141 5.92 -15.15 23.48
C ASP A 141 6.16 -13.71 23.95
N MET A 142 6.43 -12.78 23.02
CA MET A 142 6.68 -11.37 23.35
C MET A 142 5.37 -10.68 23.76
N PRO A 143 5.29 -10.11 24.96
CA PRO A 143 4.15 -9.31 25.37
C PRO A 143 3.96 -8.09 24.48
N ILE A 144 2.70 -7.80 24.15
CA ILE A 144 2.31 -6.63 23.36
C ILE A 144 1.50 -5.71 24.27
N ILE A 145 1.90 -4.44 24.33
CA ILE A 145 1.21 -3.40 25.08
C ILE A 145 0.54 -2.46 24.07
N ALA A 146 -0.77 -2.31 24.20
CA ALA A 146 -1.58 -1.47 23.32
C ALA A 146 -2.39 -0.47 24.17
N PRO A 147 -1.82 0.67 24.55
CA PRO A 147 -2.42 1.61 25.49
C PRO A 147 -3.86 2.03 25.11
N TRP A 148 -4.16 2.22 23.84
CA TRP A 148 -5.51 2.54 23.36
C TRP A 148 -6.60 1.54 23.79
N ARG A 149 -6.24 0.35 24.20
CA ARG A 149 -7.17 -0.66 24.73
C ARG A 149 -7.17 -0.74 26.27
N GLU A 150 -6.28 0.01 26.92
CA GLU A 150 -6.03 -0.10 28.37
C GLU A 150 -6.27 1.22 29.10
N TRP A 151 -6.03 2.38 28.48
CA TRP A 151 -6.13 3.69 29.11
C TRP A 151 -7.55 4.29 29.08
N ASP A 152 -7.77 5.30 29.93
CA ASP A 152 -9.06 6.00 30.02
C ASP A 152 -9.19 7.20 29.08
N ILE A 153 -8.15 7.53 28.31
CA ILE A 153 -8.16 8.63 27.33
C ILE A 153 -9.11 8.27 26.17
N LYS A 154 -10.14 9.11 25.95
CA LYS A 154 -11.24 8.79 25.02
C LYS A 154 -11.17 9.54 23.70
N GLY A 155 -10.34 10.58 23.60
CA GLY A 155 -10.28 11.41 22.41
C GLY A 155 -9.13 12.40 22.41
N ARG A 156 -9.01 13.09 21.28
CA ARG A 156 -7.88 13.97 20.97
C ARG A 156 -7.68 15.12 21.96
N ASP A 157 -8.75 15.69 22.48
CA ASP A 157 -8.63 16.78 23.47
C ASP A 157 -7.99 16.27 24.77
N GLU A 158 -8.39 15.09 25.24
CA GLU A 158 -7.82 14.46 26.42
C GLU A 158 -6.35 14.04 26.19
N GLU A 159 -5.99 13.64 24.97
CA GLU A 159 -4.58 13.38 24.60
C GLU A 159 -3.73 14.64 24.67
N ILE A 160 -4.26 15.78 24.19
CA ILE A 160 -3.57 17.07 24.24
C ILE A 160 -3.40 17.50 25.71
N ASP A 161 -4.45 17.40 26.53
CA ASP A 161 -4.39 17.75 27.95
C ASP A 161 -3.37 16.88 28.69
N TYR A 162 -3.32 15.58 28.39
CA TYR A 162 -2.32 14.65 28.94
C TYR A 162 -0.90 15.01 28.50
N ALA A 163 -0.72 15.34 27.22
CA ALA A 163 0.57 15.76 26.66
C ALA A 163 1.08 17.06 27.31
N GLU A 164 0.21 18.05 27.51
CA GLU A 164 0.53 19.29 28.17
C GLU A 164 0.93 19.06 29.64
N ALA A 165 0.19 18.21 30.38
CA ALA A 165 0.48 17.86 31.76
C ALA A 165 1.84 17.18 31.92
N HIS A 166 2.32 16.44 30.91
CA HIS A 166 3.59 15.72 30.91
C HIS A 166 4.72 16.43 30.15
N ASN A 167 4.53 17.69 29.74
CA ASN A 167 5.49 18.49 28.98
C ASN A 167 5.97 17.81 27.69
N VAL A 168 5.10 17.04 27.01
CA VAL A 168 5.40 16.41 25.73
C VAL A 168 5.47 17.49 24.65
N PRO A 169 6.56 17.61 23.87
CA PRO A 169 6.68 18.62 22.83
C PRO A 169 5.66 18.39 21.72
N LEU A 170 4.67 19.28 21.58
CA LEU A 170 3.66 19.21 20.53
C LEU A 170 3.92 20.28 19.49
N LYS A 171 3.88 19.88 18.19
CA LYS A 171 3.78 20.82 17.06
C LYS A 171 2.32 21.07 16.64
N ILE A 172 1.35 20.52 17.39
CA ILE A 172 -0.06 20.45 16.99
C ILE A 172 -0.83 21.56 17.70
N SER A 173 -1.51 22.43 16.94
CA SER A 173 -2.59 23.26 17.44
C SER A 173 -3.86 22.40 17.60
N ARG A 174 -4.77 22.83 18.48
CA ARG A 174 -6.13 22.24 18.60
C ARG A 174 -6.95 22.40 17.30
N GLU A 175 -6.38 23.04 16.29
CA GLU A 175 -6.99 23.21 14.99
C GLU A 175 -6.86 21.93 14.15
N THR A 176 -7.96 21.50 13.76
CA THR A 176 -8.44 20.56 12.73
C THR A 176 -7.42 20.11 11.68
N ASN A 177 -6.63 19.06 11.96
CA ASN A 177 -5.84 18.41 10.96
C ASN A 177 -6.46 17.03 10.62
N TYR A 178 -6.52 16.69 9.33
CA TYR A 178 -6.82 15.33 8.90
C TYR A 178 -5.83 14.33 9.49
N SER A 179 -6.29 13.13 9.79
CA SER A 179 -5.39 12.02 10.07
C SER A 179 -4.69 11.65 8.75
N LYS A 180 -3.37 11.64 8.75
CA LYS A 180 -2.55 11.36 7.56
C LYS A 180 -1.57 10.24 7.85
N ASP A 181 -1.36 9.35 6.87
CA ASP A 181 -0.31 8.34 6.88
C ASP A 181 0.45 8.42 5.55
N LYS A 182 1.75 8.74 5.64
CA LYS A 182 2.62 9.00 4.50
C LYS A 182 3.75 7.99 4.43
N ASN A 183 4.00 7.50 3.24
CA ASN A 183 5.21 6.73 2.92
C ASN A 183 5.59 6.94 1.45
N LEU A 184 6.62 6.25 0.97
CA LEU A 184 7.05 6.36 -0.44
C LEU A 184 5.91 6.09 -1.43
N TRP A 185 4.97 5.18 -1.09
CA TRP A 185 3.94 4.70 -2.01
C TRP A 185 2.72 5.61 -2.07
N HIS A 186 2.32 6.18 -0.94
CA HIS A 186 1.08 6.94 -0.85
C HIS A 186 1.04 7.95 0.30
N LEU A 187 -0.02 8.74 0.29
CA LEU A 187 -0.51 9.52 1.42
C LEU A 187 -2.01 9.29 1.58
N SER A 188 -2.46 8.99 2.79
CA SER A 188 -3.89 8.91 3.14
C SER A 188 -4.37 10.15 3.88
N HIS A 189 -5.66 10.48 3.70
CA HIS A 189 -6.37 11.53 4.44
C HIS A 189 -7.65 10.93 4.99
N GLU A 190 -7.86 11.04 6.31
CA GLU A 190 -9.05 10.54 7.01
C GLU A 190 -9.53 11.56 8.04
N GLY A 191 -10.80 11.46 8.45
CA GLY A 191 -11.38 12.27 9.52
C GLY A 191 -11.98 13.60 9.07
N LEU A 192 -12.42 14.41 10.05
CA LEU A 192 -13.05 15.70 9.84
C LEU A 192 -14.28 15.65 8.92
N ASP A 193 -14.35 16.55 7.93
CA ASP A 193 -15.42 16.60 6.95
C ASP A 193 -15.49 15.36 6.03
N LEU A 194 -14.42 14.59 5.92
CA LEU A 194 -14.40 13.31 5.19
C LEU A 194 -15.20 12.20 5.89
N GLU A 195 -15.48 12.31 7.21
CA GLU A 195 -16.31 11.34 7.93
C GLU A 195 -17.74 11.28 7.41
N ASP A 196 -18.23 12.37 6.80
CA ASP A 196 -19.52 12.39 6.10
C ASP A 196 -19.30 12.20 4.59
N PRO A 197 -19.70 11.05 4.01
CA PRO A 197 -19.54 10.80 2.59
C PRO A 197 -20.37 11.72 1.68
N ALA A 198 -21.25 12.54 2.23
CA ALA A 198 -21.95 13.59 1.49
C ALA A 198 -21.06 14.82 1.18
N ASN A 199 -19.92 14.95 1.84
CA ASN A 199 -19.00 16.06 1.62
C ASN A 199 -18.02 15.72 0.50
N GLU A 200 -17.76 16.69 -0.40
CA GLU A 200 -16.73 16.59 -1.43
C GLU A 200 -15.33 16.81 -0.80
N PRO A 201 -14.31 15.97 -1.17
CA PRO A 201 -12.95 16.20 -0.73
C PRO A 201 -12.41 17.58 -1.21
N GLN A 202 -11.71 18.27 -0.33
CA GLN A 202 -11.27 19.65 -0.56
C GLN A 202 -9.96 19.71 -1.38
N TYR A 203 -9.92 19.12 -2.58
CA TYR A 203 -8.72 19.01 -3.42
C TYR A 203 -8.05 20.34 -3.75
N GLU A 204 -8.81 21.45 -3.85
CA GLU A 204 -8.30 22.79 -4.14
C GLU A 204 -7.89 23.56 -2.88
N LYS A 205 -8.15 23.03 -1.67
CA LYS A 205 -7.75 23.68 -0.42
C LYS A 205 -6.22 23.60 -0.26
N PRO A 206 -5.53 24.74 -0.07
CA PRO A 206 -4.09 24.73 0.15
C PRO A 206 -3.68 23.82 1.31
N GLY A 207 -2.72 22.90 1.07
CA GLY A 207 -2.21 21.95 2.06
C GLY A 207 -3.10 20.72 2.30
N PHE A 208 -4.20 20.54 1.55
CA PHE A 208 -4.94 19.27 1.55
C PHE A 208 -4.11 18.21 0.83
N LEU A 209 -3.83 18.40 -0.48
CA LEU A 209 -2.95 17.54 -1.25
C LEU A 209 -1.48 17.86 -0.98
N GLU A 210 -0.64 16.83 -0.85
CA GLU A 210 0.81 16.96 -0.61
C GLU A 210 1.67 16.21 -1.64
N MET A 211 1.17 15.12 -2.22
CA MET A 211 1.87 14.37 -3.26
C MET A 211 1.38 14.72 -4.67
N SER A 212 0.17 15.26 -4.77
CA SER A 212 -0.49 15.55 -6.04
C SER A 212 -1.01 16.99 -6.08
N VAL A 213 -1.34 17.45 -7.27
CA VAL A 213 -2.21 18.62 -7.49
C VAL A 213 -3.59 18.14 -7.93
N SER A 214 -4.61 18.98 -7.79
CA SER A 214 -5.92 18.61 -8.36
C SER A 214 -5.84 18.54 -9.89
N PRO A 215 -6.68 17.72 -10.56
CA PRO A 215 -6.72 17.66 -12.02
C PRO A 215 -6.99 19.01 -12.67
N ILE A 216 -7.71 19.91 -11.99
CA ILE A 216 -7.97 21.27 -12.49
C ILE A 216 -6.69 22.10 -12.51
N ALA A 217 -5.87 22.00 -11.46
CA ALA A 217 -4.59 22.71 -11.35
C ALA A 217 -3.47 22.10 -12.19
N ALA A 218 -3.62 20.88 -12.66
CA ALA A 218 -2.61 20.21 -13.47
C ALA A 218 -2.41 20.91 -14.84
N PRO A 219 -1.19 20.82 -15.44
CA PRO A 219 -0.86 21.50 -16.69
C PRO A 219 -1.76 21.11 -17.87
N ASP A 220 -2.03 22.07 -18.78
CA ASP A 220 -2.71 21.83 -20.07
C ASP A 220 -1.80 21.24 -21.14
N LYS A 221 -0.65 20.69 -20.72
CA LYS A 221 0.30 20.02 -21.60
C LYS A 221 0.59 18.62 -21.07
N PRO A 222 0.46 17.57 -21.89
CA PRO A 222 0.70 16.23 -21.44
C PRO A 222 2.19 15.98 -21.12
N THR A 223 2.43 15.14 -20.11
CA THR A 223 3.74 14.61 -19.76
C THR A 223 3.82 13.16 -20.25
N TYR A 224 4.92 12.78 -20.86
CA TYR A 224 5.18 11.40 -21.26
C TYR A 224 6.18 10.76 -20.31
N VAL A 225 5.99 9.48 -20.01
CA VAL A 225 6.92 8.67 -19.23
C VAL A 225 7.04 7.29 -19.88
N THR A 226 8.25 6.76 -19.89
CA THR A 226 8.57 5.41 -20.35
C THR A 226 9.08 4.59 -19.18
N ILE A 227 8.58 3.36 -19.04
CA ILE A 227 8.98 2.43 -17.97
C ILE A 227 9.39 1.12 -18.62
N ASP A 228 10.58 0.63 -18.29
CA ASP A 228 11.09 -0.66 -18.73
C ASP A 228 10.94 -1.68 -17.59
N PHE A 229 10.48 -2.87 -17.95
CA PHE A 229 10.28 -3.99 -17.04
C PHE A 229 11.12 -5.20 -17.46
N GLU A 230 11.65 -5.90 -16.46
CA GLU A 230 12.23 -7.23 -16.60
C GLU A 230 11.53 -8.20 -15.63
N LYS A 231 10.85 -9.23 -16.16
CA LYS A 231 10.09 -10.21 -15.38
C LYS A 231 9.13 -9.58 -14.37
N GLY A 232 8.39 -8.57 -14.81
CA GLY A 232 7.42 -7.84 -14.00
C GLY A 232 8.00 -6.83 -13.00
N VAL A 233 9.32 -6.67 -12.94
CA VAL A 233 10.02 -5.70 -12.08
C VAL A 233 10.36 -4.47 -12.90
N PRO A 234 10.04 -3.23 -12.46
CA PRO A 234 10.48 -2.02 -13.14
C PRO A 234 11.99 -1.82 -12.92
N VAL A 235 12.73 -1.62 -14.02
CA VAL A 235 14.21 -1.55 -14.01
C VAL A 235 14.78 -0.26 -14.59
N ALA A 236 13.96 0.51 -15.34
CA ALA A 236 14.38 1.81 -15.86
C ALA A 236 13.18 2.75 -16.03
N GLY A 237 13.44 4.05 -15.95
CA GLY A 237 12.50 5.13 -16.23
C GLY A 237 13.08 6.12 -17.23
N ASP A 238 12.40 6.33 -18.36
CA ASP A 238 12.85 7.16 -19.50
C ASP A 238 14.23 6.75 -20.01
N GLY A 239 14.50 5.44 -20.06
CA GLY A 239 15.76 4.85 -20.55
C GLY A 239 16.92 4.87 -19.55
N GLU A 240 16.73 5.40 -18.35
CA GLU A 240 17.74 5.42 -17.30
C GLU A 240 17.51 4.25 -16.34
N LYS A 241 18.50 3.37 -16.17
CA LYS A 241 18.46 2.28 -15.20
C LYS A 241 18.53 2.83 -13.77
N MET A 242 17.60 2.38 -12.92
CA MET A 242 17.53 2.79 -11.53
C MET A 242 16.83 1.73 -10.67
N LYS A 243 16.96 1.84 -9.36
CA LYS A 243 16.22 0.99 -8.42
C LYS A 243 14.71 1.22 -8.53
N ALA A 244 13.91 0.21 -8.19
CA ALA A 244 12.46 0.33 -8.19
C ALA A 244 11.95 1.47 -7.28
N SER A 245 12.57 1.67 -6.10
CA SER A 245 12.26 2.79 -5.21
C SER A 245 12.49 4.17 -5.85
N ASP A 246 13.55 4.34 -6.66
CA ASP A 246 13.83 5.59 -7.36
C ASP A 246 12.87 5.80 -8.54
N ILE A 247 12.48 4.72 -9.23
CA ILE A 247 11.41 4.76 -10.24
C ILE A 247 10.11 5.26 -9.60
N ILE A 248 9.73 4.72 -8.44
CA ILE A 248 8.53 5.16 -7.72
C ILE A 248 8.63 6.65 -7.35
N ARG A 249 9.77 7.12 -6.81
CA ARG A 249 9.98 8.57 -6.53
C ARG A 249 9.81 9.43 -7.78
N LYS A 250 10.40 9.02 -8.90
CA LYS A 250 10.25 9.71 -10.19
C LYS A 250 8.80 9.75 -10.64
N LEU A 251 8.09 8.63 -10.55
CA LEU A 251 6.69 8.52 -10.92
C LEU A 251 5.77 9.30 -9.98
N ASN A 252 6.08 9.36 -8.68
CA ASN A 252 5.37 10.19 -7.73
C ASN A 252 5.43 11.66 -8.12
N ARG A 253 6.62 12.16 -8.47
CA ARG A 253 6.78 13.56 -8.92
C ARG A 253 6.00 13.81 -10.22
N LEU A 254 6.22 13.00 -11.25
CA LEU A 254 5.57 13.18 -12.55
C LEU A 254 4.04 13.02 -12.47
N GLY A 255 3.58 12.03 -11.69
CA GLY A 255 2.16 11.77 -11.49
C GLY A 255 1.50 12.87 -10.67
N GLY A 256 2.14 13.29 -9.58
CA GLY A 256 1.65 14.36 -8.73
C GLY A 256 1.49 15.68 -9.49
N GLU A 257 2.50 16.09 -10.27
CA GLU A 257 2.46 17.28 -11.14
C GLU A 257 1.29 17.24 -12.15
N ASN A 258 0.82 16.04 -12.52
CA ASN A 258 -0.24 15.84 -13.51
C ASN A 258 -1.61 15.44 -12.89
N GLY A 259 -1.75 15.53 -11.56
CA GLY A 259 -3.00 15.22 -10.85
C GLY A 259 -3.39 13.75 -10.87
N ILE A 260 -2.41 12.84 -11.03
CA ILE A 260 -2.62 11.39 -11.08
C ILE A 260 -2.72 10.81 -9.66
N GLY A 261 -3.55 9.76 -9.50
CA GLY A 261 -3.56 8.89 -8.33
C GLY A 261 -4.38 9.40 -7.15
N LEU A 262 -5.34 10.28 -7.40
CA LEU A 262 -6.34 10.66 -6.41
C LEU A 262 -7.45 9.62 -6.37
N LEU A 263 -7.76 9.12 -5.18
CA LEU A 263 -8.81 8.12 -4.95
C LEU A 263 -9.60 8.48 -3.69
N ASP A 264 -10.91 8.57 -3.80
CA ASP A 264 -11.86 8.75 -2.70
C ASP A 264 -12.74 7.51 -2.63
N ILE A 265 -12.64 6.75 -1.56
CA ILE A 265 -13.41 5.50 -1.38
C ILE A 265 -13.93 5.33 0.04
N VAL A 266 -15.02 4.58 0.14
CA VAL A 266 -15.49 4.00 1.40
C VAL A 266 -15.15 2.53 1.38
N GLU A 267 -14.15 2.14 2.18
CA GLU A 267 -13.64 0.77 2.27
C GLU A 267 -14.21 0.00 3.46
N ASN A 268 -14.08 -1.32 3.42
CA ASN A 268 -14.48 -2.19 4.52
C ASN A 268 -13.25 -2.50 5.40
N ARG A 269 -13.19 -1.92 6.60
CA ARG A 269 -12.12 -2.22 7.56
C ARG A 269 -12.21 -3.65 8.07
N LEU A 270 -11.05 -4.27 8.33
CA LEU A 270 -10.94 -5.59 8.95
C LEU A 270 -11.71 -5.69 10.27
N VAL A 271 -11.74 -4.62 11.04
CA VAL A 271 -12.46 -4.53 12.33
C VAL A 271 -13.99 -4.40 12.17
N GLY A 272 -14.52 -4.49 10.94
CA GLY A 272 -15.95 -4.66 10.65
C GLY A 272 -16.74 -3.39 10.37
N MET A 273 -16.11 -2.21 10.39
CA MET A 273 -16.78 -0.95 10.04
C MET A 273 -16.39 -0.47 8.64
N LYS A 274 -17.24 0.34 8.03
CA LYS A 274 -16.89 1.11 6.84
C LYS A 274 -16.14 2.36 7.25
N ASP A 275 -15.17 2.76 6.42
CA ASP A 275 -14.38 3.95 6.64
C ASP A 275 -14.08 4.64 5.31
N ARG A 276 -14.04 5.97 5.31
CA ARG A 276 -13.71 6.75 4.12
C ARG A 276 -12.29 7.24 4.18
N GLY A 277 -11.53 6.91 3.14
CA GLY A 277 -10.19 7.42 2.93
C GLY A 277 -10.07 8.14 1.60
N VAL A 278 -9.34 9.26 1.59
CA VAL A 278 -8.87 9.91 0.38
C VAL A 278 -7.37 9.66 0.27
N TYR A 279 -6.97 9.13 -0.88
CA TYR A 279 -5.60 8.65 -1.10
C TYR A 279 -4.93 9.41 -2.23
N GLU A 280 -3.65 9.71 -2.04
CA GLU A 280 -2.74 10.17 -3.09
C GLU A 280 -1.73 9.04 -3.36
N THR A 281 -1.79 8.41 -4.54
CA THR A 281 -0.88 7.32 -4.92
C THR A 281 -0.39 7.52 -6.37
N PRO A 282 0.25 8.66 -6.68
CA PRO A 282 0.54 9.03 -8.07
C PRO A 282 1.46 8.02 -8.77
N GLY A 283 2.59 7.69 -8.18
CA GLY A 283 3.55 6.75 -8.77
C GLY A 283 3.03 5.33 -8.85
N GLY A 284 2.35 4.89 -7.80
CA GLY A 284 1.74 3.56 -7.74
C GLY A 284 0.69 3.36 -8.84
N THR A 285 -0.18 4.35 -9.05
CA THR A 285 -1.21 4.31 -10.09
C THR A 285 -0.60 4.22 -11.50
N ILE A 286 0.47 4.99 -11.76
CA ILE A 286 1.20 4.93 -13.04
C ILE A 286 1.86 3.56 -13.21
N LEU A 287 2.53 3.06 -12.17
CA LEU A 287 3.26 1.80 -12.22
C LEU A 287 2.34 0.61 -12.44
N TYR A 288 1.20 0.55 -11.72
CA TYR A 288 0.17 -0.48 -11.93
C TYR A 288 -0.41 -0.45 -13.34
N LYS A 289 -0.69 0.76 -13.87
CA LYS A 289 -1.19 0.91 -15.24
C LYS A 289 -0.16 0.44 -16.26
N ALA A 290 1.10 0.81 -16.13
CA ALA A 290 2.17 0.37 -17.04
C ALA A 290 2.33 -1.15 -17.01
N HIS A 291 2.41 -1.74 -15.81
CA HIS A 291 2.55 -3.17 -15.62
C HIS A 291 1.37 -3.94 -16.26
N GLN A 292 0.13 -3.50 -15.98
CA GLN A 292 -1.07 -4.09 -16.59
C GLN A 292 -1.03 -4.01 -18.13
N CYS A 293 -0.57 -2.90 -18.70
CA CYS A 293 -0.44 -2.76 -20.15
C CYS A 293 0.53 -3.80 -20.74
N LEU A 294 1.66 -4.04 -20.08
CA LEU A 294 2.64 -5.02 -20.54
C LEU A 294 2.09 -6.46 -20.42
N GLU A 295 1.41 -6.79 -19.33
CA GLU A 295 0.75 -8.09 -19.16
C GLU A 295 -0.27 -8.40 -20.26
N MET A 296 -1.00 -7.41 -20.76
CA MET A 296 -1.98 -7.61 -21.85
C MET A 296 -1.37 -8.26 -23.10
N ILE A 297 -0.09 -8.06 -23.37
CA ILE A 297 0.57 -8.59 -24.55
C ILE A 297 1.52 -9.75 -24.26
N THR A 298 1.77 -10.09 -23.00
CA THR A 298 2.77 -11.09 -22.59
C THR A 298 2.20 -12.28 -21.82
N ILE A 299 0.97 -12.19 -21.31
CA ILE A 299 0.33 -13.26 -20.53
C ILE A 299 -0.86 -13.83 -21.33
N ASP A 300 -0.98 -15.16 -21.38
CA ASP A 300 -2.13 -15.82 -21.98
C ASP A 300 -3.43 -15.58 -21.19
N LYS A 301 -4.56 -15.75 -21.89
CA LYS A 301 -5.91 -15.48 -21.34
C LYS A 301 -6.20 -16.22 -20.03
N ASP A 302 -5.92 -17.52 -19.97
CA ASP A 302 -6.35 -18.36 -18.84
C ASP A 302 -5.52 -18.04 -17.60
N THR A 303 -4.22 -17.80 -17.77
CA THR A 303 -3.31 -17.33 -16.72
C THR A 303 -3.71 -15.93 -16.25
N ALA A 304 -3.99 -14.99 -17.14
CA ALA A 304 -4.41 -13.62 -16.77
C ALA A 304 -5.73 -13.63 -15.98
N HIS A 305 -6.72 -14.42 -16.39
CA HIS A 305 -8.00 -14.54 -15.68
C HIS A 305 -7.85 -15.19 -14.31
N MET A 306 -7.01 -16.22 -14.17
CA MET A 306 -6.75 -16.84 -12.87
C MET A 306 -6.04 -15.87 -11.94
N LYS A 307 -4.99 -15.18 -12.45
CA LYS A 307 -4.26 -14.15 -11.70
C LYS A 307 -5.19 -13.05 -11.17
N SER A 308 -6.12 -12.56 -12.01
CA SER A 308 -7.08 -11.52 -11.60
C SER A 308 -8.00 -11.96 -10.47
N LYS A 309 -8.37 -13.25 -10.39
CA LYS A 309 -9.16 -13.79 -9.29
C LYS A 309 -8.34 -13.87 -8.01
N LEU A 310 -7.11 -14.38 -8.11
CA LEU A 310 -6.21 -14.53 -6.97
C LEU A 310 -5.67 -13.19 -6.45
N ALA A 311 -5.68 -12.15 -7.28
CA ALA A 311 -5.27 -10.79 -6.88
C ALA A 311 -6.13 -10.23 -5.75
N VAL A 312 -7.43 -10.56 -5.72
CA VAL A 312 -8.36 -10.18 -4.64
C VAL A 312 -7.96 -10.87 -3.33
N ASP A 313 -7.77 -12.19 -3.36
CA ASP A 313 -7.35 -12.95 -2.17
C ASP A 313 -5.98 -12.48 -1.66
N PHE A 314 -5.07 -12.14 -2.58
CA PHE A 314 -3.76 -11.61 -2.21
C PHE A 314 -3.86 -10.22 -1.56
N ALA A 315 -4.70 -9.35 -2.09
CA ALA A 315 -4.98 -8.04 -1.50
C ALA A 315 -5.58 -8.15 -0.10
N ASP A 316 -6.51 -9.08 0.11
CA ASP A 316 -7.08 -9.38 1.42
C ASP A 316 -6.02 -9.83 2.43
N LEU A 317 -5.08 -10.67 2.02
CA LEU A 317 -3.99 -11.09 2.90
C LEU A 317 -3.12 -9.91 3.35
N ILE A 318 -2.82 -8.97 2.45
CA ILE A 318 -2.06 -7.76 2.78
C ILE A 318 -2.88 -6.87 3.71
N TYR A 319 -4.10 -6.55 3.31
CA TYR A 319 -4.98 -5.64 4.04
C TYR A 319 -5.23 -6.12 5.47
N ASN A 320 -5.40 -7.44 5.63
CA ASN A 320 -5.68 -8.12 6.89
C ASN A 320 -4.43 -8.48 7.72
N GLY A 321 -3.24 -7.99 7.36
CA GLY A 321 -2.01 -8.22 8.12
C GLY A 321 -1.47 -9.65 8.03
N LYS A 322 -1.85 -10.42 7.01
CA LYS A 322 -1.47 -11.82 6.80
C LYS A 322 -0.22 -11.97 5.90
N TRP A 323 0.63 -10.96 5.85
CA TRP A 323 1.82 -10.95 4.97
C TRP A 323 2.74 -12.15 5.21
N PHE A 324 3.01 -12.50 6.45
CA PHE A 324 3.93 -13.59 6.81
C PHE A 324 3.22 -14.94 6.97
N THR A 325 2.44 -15.35 5.96
CA THR A 325 1.69 -16.62 5.96
C THR A 325 2.06 -17.51 4.77
N PRO A 326 1.99 -18.86 4.91
CA PRO A 326 2.26 -19.77 3.80
C PRO A 326 1.38 -19.53 2.57
N LEU A 327 0.11 -19.12 2.75
CA LEU A 327 -0.78 -18.82 1.63
C LEU A 327 -0.26 -17.64 0.82
N ARG A 328 0.15 -16.52 1.49
CA ARG A 328 0.75 -15.39 0.80
C ARG A 328 2.02 -15.79 0.03
N GLU A 329 2.87 -16.64 0.63
CA GLU A 329 4.09 -17.13 -0.02
C GLU A 329 3.78 -17.97 -1.27
N ALA A 330 2.78 -18.86 -1.20
CA ALA A 330 2.33 -19.65 -2.34
C ALA A 330 1.76 -18.77 -3.47
N LEU A 331 0.97 -17.75 -3.14
CA LEU A 331 0.43 -16.81 -4.12
C LEU A 331 1.52 -15.89 -4.72
N SER A 332 2.54 -15.53 -3.95
CA SER A 332 3.71 -14.81 -4.48
C SER A 332 4.48 -15.67 -5.48
N ALA A 333 4.70 -16.95 -5.18
CA ALA A 333 5.35 -17.88 -6.11
C ALA A 333 4.54 -18.07 -7.40
N PHE A 334 3.20 -18.12 -7.30
CA PHE A 334 2.32 -18.11 -8.46
C PHE A 334 2.50 -16.83 -9.27
N ALA A 335 2.46 -15.66 -8.62
CA ALA A 335 2.68 -14.38 -9.29
C ALA A 335 4.04 -14.37 -10.02
N ASP A 336 5.13 -14.73 -9.34
CA ASP A 336 6.47 -14.76 -9.93
C ASP A 336 6.52 -15.65 -11.17
N LYS A 337 5.87 -16.81 -11.15
CA LYS A 337 5.80 -17.71 -12.31
C LYS A 337 5.08 -17.04 -13.49
N THR A 338 4.02 -16.27 -13.26
CA THR A 338 3.28 -15.59 -14.33
C THR A 338 4.09 -14.45 -14.97
N GLN A 339 5.14 -13.97 -14.29
CA GLN A 339 5.92 -12.80 -14.72
C GLN A 339 7.18 -13.15 -15.53
N GLU A 340 7.51 -14.41 -15.72
CA GLU A 340 8.75 -14.83 -16.40
C GLU A 340 8.96 -14.18 -17.78
N HIS A 341 7.87 -13.87 -18.48
CA HIS A 341 7.85 -13.25 -19.80
C HIS A 341 7.32 -11.80 -19.80
N VAL A 342 7.02 -11.23 -18.63
CA VAL A 342 6.56 -9.83 -18.53
C VAL A 342 7.78 -8.90 -18.56
N THR A 343 8.39 -8.83 -19.76
CA THR A 343 9.59 -8.03 -20.05
C THR A 343 9.30 -7.13 -21.24
N GLY A 344 9.62 -5.85 -21.14
CA GLY A 344 9.37 -4.90 -22.21
C GLY A 344 9.27 -3.46 -21.74
N THR A 345 8.83 -2.60 -22.65
CA THR A 345 8.76 -1.15 -22.47
C THR A 345 7.34 -0.65 -22.65
N VAL A 346 6.87 0.16 -21.71
CA VAL A 346 5.56 0.82 -21.77
C VAL A 346 5.76 2.34 -21.73
N LYS A 347 5.18 3.04 -22.71
CA LYS A 347 5.11 4.49 -22.75
C LYS A 347 3.71 4.95 -22.42
N LEU A 348 3.58 5.84 -21.45
CA LEU A 348 2.33 6.42 -21.00
C LEU A 348 2.32 7.94 -21.22
N LYS A 349 1.12 8.47 -21.43
CA LYS A 349 0.83 9.90 -21.48
C LYS A 349 -0.01 10.28 -20.28
N LEU A 350 0.49 11.17 -19.43
CA LEU A 350 -0.14 11.71 -18.23
C LEU A 350 -0.77 13.05 -18.58
N TYR A 351 -2.05 13.22 -18.27
CA TYR A 351 -2.75 14.46 -18.55
C TYR A 351 -3.97 14.64 -17.64
N LYS A 352 -3.95 15.66 -16.79
CA LYS A 352 -5.10 16.07 -15.97
C LYS A 352 -5.81 14.90 -15.27
N GLY A 353 -5.08 14.17 -14.44
CA GLY A 353 -5.60 13.02 -13.69
C GLY A 353 -5.75 11.72 -14.50
N ASN A 354 -5.49 11.74 -15.80
CA ASN A 354 -5.66 10.58 -16.68
C ASN A 354 -4.32 9.98 -17.10
N ILE A 355 -4.28 8.64 -17.21
CA ILE A 355 -3.17 7.88 -17.75
C ILE A 355 -3.62 7.21 -19.05
N ILE A 356 -2.99 7.60 -20.16
CA ILE A 356 -3.32 7.12 -21.49
C ILE A 356 -2.14 6.31 -22.01
N THR A 357 -2.39 5.07 -22.43
CA THR A 357 -1.37 4.22 -23.05
C THR A 357 -0.94 4.80 -24.39
N SER A 358 0.36 5.00 -24.58
CA SER A 358 0.94 5.54 -25.83
C SER A 358 1.54 4.43 -26.69
N SER A 359 2.36 3.55 -26.10
CA SER A 359 2.90 2.37 -26.78
C SER A 359 3.29 1.29 -25.78
N ILE A 360 3.29 0.04 -26.25
CA ILE A 360 3.73 -1.14 -25.52
C ILE A 360 4.60 -1.96 -26.46
N THR A 361 5.78 -2.38 -26.01
CA THR A 361 6.67 -3.27 -26.77
C THR A 361 7.24 -4.35 -25.87
N SER A 362 7.35 -5.58 -26.37
CA SER A 362 7.94 -6.70 -25.66
C SER A 362 8.59 -7.68 -26.63
N PRO A 363 9.78 -8.23 -26.31
CA PRO A 363 10.35 -9.33 -27.07
C PRO A 363 9.56 -10.63 -26.89
N ASP A 364 8.80 -10.77 -25.79
CA ASP A 364 8.01 -11.94 -25.45
C ASP A 364 6.51 -11.76 -25.74
N SER A 365 6.17 -10.86 -26.68
CA SER A 365 4.78 -10.55 -27.03
C SER A 365 4.06 -11.76 -27.64
N LEU A 366 2.87 -12.04 -27.11
CA LEU A 366 1.89 -12.98 -27.68
C LEU A 366 1.03 -12.33 -28.78
N TYR A 367 1.11 -11.01 -28.94
CA TYR A 367 0.38 -10.27 -29.97
C TYR A 367 1.10 -10.42 -31.31
N SER A 368 0.44 -10.99 -32.30
CA SER A 368 0.94 -11.16 -33.67
C SER A 368 0.16 -10.28 -34.65
N GLU A 369 0.81 -9.26 -35.20
CA GLU A 369 0.21 -8.39 -36.20
C GLU A 369 -0.26 -9.19 -37.43
N GLU A 370 0.50 -10.21 -37.87
CA GLU A 370 0.15 -11.08 -38.99
C GLU A 370 -1.17 -11.82 -38.77
N LEU A 371 -1.41 -12.32 -37.55
CA LEU A 371 -2.63 -13.09 -37.24
C LEU A 371 -3.87 -12.20 -37.09
N VAL A 372 -3.72 -10.97 -36.57
CA VAL A 372 -4.87 -10.08 -36.27
C VAL A 372 -5.17 -9.04 -37.33
N THR A 373 -4.34 -8.95 -38.38
CA THR A 373 -4.53 -7.96 -39.47
C THR A 373 -5.84 -8.20 -40.21
N PHE A 374 -6.49 -7.12 -40.61
CA PHE A 374 -7.65 -7.16 -41.50
C PHE A 374 -7.25 -7.32 -43.00
N ASN A 375 -5.97 -7.26 -43.32
CA ASN A 375 -5.44 -7.52 -44.65
C ASN A 375 -5.27 -9.03 -44.88
N GLU A 376 -4.78 -9.39 -46.07
CA GLU A 376 -4.42 -10.78 -46.37
C GLU A 376 -3.38 -11.31 -45.40
N SER A 377 -3.62 -12.47 -44.79
CA SER A 377 -2.73 -13.12 -43.83
C SER A 377 -2.68 -14.63 -44.06
N SER A 378 -1.74 -15.30 -43.42
CA SER A 378 -1.62 -16.76 -43.46
C SER A 378 -2.69 -17.50 -42.63
N TYR A 379 -3.54 -16.76 -41.91
CA TYR A 379 -4.59 -17.35 -41.05
C TYR A 379 -5.75 -17.87 -41.89
N ASP A 380 -6.01 -19.18 -41.79
CA ASP A 380 -7.15 -19.82 -42.44
C ASP A 380 -8.45 -19.57 -41.65
N GLN A 381 -9.25 -18.62 -42.12
CA GLN A 381 -10.54 -18.24 -41.52
C GLN A 381 -11.57 -19.38 -41.55
N THR A 382 -11.43 -20.39 -42.45
CA THR A 382 -12.39 -21.51 -42.55
C THR A 382 -12.41 -22.38 -41.29
N ASN A 383 -11.34 -22.38 -40.51
CA ASN A 383 -11.25 -23.07 -39.20
C ASN A 383 -12.32 -22.61 -38.22
N ALA A 384 -12.75 -21.36 -38.29
CA ALA A 384 -13.79 -20.80 -37.44
C ALA A 384 -15.13 -21.54 -37.55
N THR A 385 -15.49 -22.00 -38.77
CA THR A 385 -16.74 -22.74 -39.00
C THR A 385 -16.82 -24.02 -38.20
N GLY A 386 -15.75 -24.83 -38.20
CA GLY A 386 -15.69 -26.07 -37.42
C GLY A 386 -15.76 -25.82 -35.93
N PHE A 387 -15.01 -24.83 -35.46
CA PHE A 387 -15.00 -24.44 -34.04
C PHE A 387 -16.41 -23.97 -33.59
N ILE A 388 -17.06 -23.08 -34.33
CA ILE A 388 -18.36 -22.52 -33.99
C ILE A 388 -19.43 -23.61 -33.97
N ASN A 389 -19.42 -24.56 -34.95
CA ASN A 389 -20.37 -25.66 -35.00
C ASN A 389 -20.26 -26.56 -33.75
N LEU A 390 -19.04 -26.88 -33.29
CA LEU A 390 -18.83 -27.72 -32.12
C LEU A 390 -19.13 -26.95 -30.83
N TRP A 391 -18.68 -25.72 -30.73
CA TRP A 391 -18.88 -24.87 -29.54
C TRP A 391 -20.35 -24.54 -29.33
N GLY A 392 -21.10 -24.24 -30.40
CA GLY A 392 -22.53 -23.91 -30.38
C GLY A 392 -23.47 -25.14 -30.43
N LEU A 393 -22.94 -26.37 -30.43
CA LEU A 393 -23.80 -27.58 -30.51
C LEU A 393 -24.78 -27.68 -29.35
N PRO A 394 -24.41 -27.43 -28.07
CA PRO A 394 -25.35 -27.45 -26.97
C PRO A 394 -26.50 -26.45 -27.14
N ASP A 395 -26.21 -25.22 -27.62
CA ASP A 395 -27.21 -24.19 -27.87
C ASP A 395 -28.15 -24.57 -29.01
N THR A 396 -27.61 -25.20 -30.04
CA THR A 396 -28.41 -25.73 -31.17
C THR A 396 -29.37 -26.82 -30.68
N VAL A 397 -28.89 -27.77 -29.85
CA VAL A 397 -29.74 -28.85 -29.31
C VAL A 397 -30.81 -28.27 -28.38
N LEU A 398 -30.46 -27.28 -27.56
CA LEU A 398 -31.43 -26.58 -26.70
C LEU A 398 -32.53 -25.91 -27.54
N ALA A 399 -32.15 -25.15 -28.58
CA ALA A 399 -33.09 -24.49 -29.47
C ALA A 399 -34.02 -25.48 -30.20
N LEU A 400 -33.50 -26.63 -30.68
CA LEU A 400 -34.33 -27.70 -31.27
C LEU A 400 -35.36 -28.27 -30.29
N ARG A 401 -34.95 -28.48 -29.05
CA ARG A 401 -35.87 -28.93 -27.99
C ARG A 401 -36.97 -27.91 -27.72
N GLU A 402 -36.65 -26.63 -27.62
CA GLU A 402 -37.60 -25.55 -27.39
C GLU A 402 -38.60 -25.39 -28.55
N GLN A 403 -38.17 -25.72 -29.76
CA GLN A 403 -39.03 -25.74 -30.95
C GLN A 403 -39.80 -27.04 -31.14
N GLY A 404 -39.69 -28.00 -30.23
CA GLY A 404 -40.36 -29.31 -30.34
C GLY A 404 -39.84 -30.15 -31.50
N LYS A 405 -38.57 -29.99 -31.88
CA LYS A 405 -37.93 -30.70 -33.03
C LYS A 405 -36.99 -31.80 -32.58
N LEU A 406 -36.86 -32.06 -31.30
CA LEU A 406 -36.18 -33.17 -30.66
C LEU A 406 -37.17 -34.19 -30.13
#